data_08c319ee8df54f38e7f6a69995d32e7e
#
_entry.id   08c319ee8df54f38e7f6a69995d32e7e
#
_cell.length_a   1.000
_cell.length_b   1.000
_cell.length_c   1.000
_cell.angle_alpha   90.00
_cell.angle_beta   90.00
_cell.angle_gamma   90.00
#
_symmetry.space_group_name_H-M   'P 1'
#
loop_
_entity.id
_entity.type
_entity.pdbx_description
1 polymer ?
#
loop_
_entity_poly.entity_id
_entity_poly.type
_entity_poly.pdbx_seq_one_letter_code
_entity_poly.pdbx_strand_id
1 'polypeptide(L)'
;QADLFARICAYFERHHFSIWDARIHTTKHGYALDTFQISGSHLIEEGGSYRDLIQLVEYELAESIQKSAPLPEPSIGRLSRQSKSFPIQARVSLQPDERNQYFALTLSASDRSGLLYAVAKALAKHRVSLHTARINTLGERVEDIMLLDGTNLSKNPKLQIQLETELLEVLAA
;
A
#
# COMPACT_ATOMS: atom_id res chain seq x y z
N GLN A 1 14.01 -4.83 0.62
CA GLN A 1 13.67 -4.30 1.95
C GLN A 1 12.17 -4.55 2.18
N ALA A 2 11.80 -5.21 3.27
CA ALA A 2 10.40 -5.55 3.57
C ALA A 2 9.50 -4.30 3.74
N ASP A 3 10.10 -3.14 4.02
CA ASP A 3 9.41 -1.87 4.27
C ASP A 3 9.45 -0.88 3.08
N LEU A 4 10.05 -1.25 1.94
CA LEU A 4 10.18 -0.35 0.79
C LEU A 4 8.82 0.13 0.29
N PHE A 5 7.87 -0.79 0.10
CA PHE A 5 6.52 -0.45 -0.32
C PHE A 5 5.83 0.51 0.66
N ALA A 6 5.96 0.24 1.97
CA ALA A 6 5.40 1.11 2.99
C ALA A 6 6.04 2.51 2.98
N ARG A 7 7.35 2.62 2.71
CA ARG A 7 8.03 3.92 2.59
C ARG A 7 7.55 4.73 1.40
N ILE A 8 7.36 4.08 0.26
CA ILE A 8 6.83 4.72 -0.94
C ILE A 8 5.40 5.21 -0.70
N CYS A 9 4.54 4.36 -0.12
CA CYS A 9 3.17 4.75 0.23
C CYS A 9 3.13 5.89 1.27
N ALA A 10 4.02 5.87 2.28
CA ALA A 10 4.15 6.94 3.27
C ALA A 10 4.54 8.28 2.64
N TYR A 11 5.45 8.24 1.67
CA TYR A 11 5.85 9.43 0.94
C TYR A 11 4.66 10.04 0.17
N PHE A 12 3.95 9.22 -0.60
CA PHE A 12 2.81 9.68 -1.39
C PHE A 12 1.68 10.21 -0.50
N GLU A 13 1.36 9.51 0.60
CA GLU A 13 0.35 9.99 1.54
C GLU A 13 0.74 11.34 2.16
N ARG A 14 1.98 11.47 2.63
CA ARG A 14 2.49 12.71 3.24
C ARG A 14 2.42 13.92 2.32
N HIS A 15 2.62 13.70 1.03
CA HIS A 15 2.56 14.74 -0.01
C HIS A 15 1.18 14.83 -0.68
N HIS A 16 0.15 14.21 -0.09
CA HIS A 16 -1.24 14.24 -0.55
C HIS A 16 -1.44 13.77 -2.01
N PHE A 17 -0.61 12.83 -2.46
CA PHE A 17 -0.85 12.12 -3.70
C PHE A 17 -1.91 11.03 -3.50
N SER A 18 -2.81 10.90 -4.43
CA SER A 18 -3.71 9.75 -4.53
C SER A 18 -3.11 8.69 -5.45
N ILE A 19 -3.03 7.45 -4.98
CA ILE A 19 -2.56 6.31 -5.77
C ILE A 19 -3.78 5.62 -6.36
N TRP A 20 -3.88 5.57 -7.69
CA TRP A 20 -5.00 4.96 -8.41
C TRP A 20 -4.72 3.54 -8.88
N ASP A 21 -3.50 3.28 -9.28
CA ASP A 21 -3.00 1.98 -9.70
C ASP A 21 -1.56 1.84 -9.23
N ALA A 22 -1.19 0.66 -8.79
CA ALA A 22 0.20 0.34 -8.54
C ALA A 22 0.48 -1.11 -8.92
N ARG A 23 1.64 -1.33 -9.52
CA ARG A 23 2.16 -2.65 -9.82
C ARG A 23 3.52 -2.79 -9.20
N ILE A 24 3.61 -3.69 -8.25
CA ILE A 24 4.81 -3.98 -7.49
C ILE A 24 5.36 -5.30 -7.98
N HIS A 25 6.64 -5.35 -8.26
CA HIS A 25 7.31 -6.58 -8.67
C HIS A 25 8.71 -6.65 -8.12
N THR A 26 8.96 -7.65 -7.28
CA THR A 26 10.31 -7.95 -6.81
C THR A 26 10.95 -9.02 -7.71
N THR A 27 12.06 -8.66 -8.32
CA THR A 27 12.81 -9.58 -9.21
C THR A 27 13.50 -10.68 -8.42
N LYS A 28 13.89 -11.78 -9.09
CA LYS A 28 14.66 -12.88 -8.47
C LYS A 28 15.99 -12.45 -7.85
N HIS A 29 16.54 -11.33 -8.27
CA HIS A 29 17.79 -10.75 -7.74
C HIS A 29 17.56 -9.73 -6.62
N GLY A 30 16.32 -9.58 -6.13
CA GLY A 30 16.00 -8.68 -5.03
C GLY A 30 15.87 -7.20 -5.44
N TYR A 31 15.82 -6.89 -6.73
CA TYR A 31 15.48 -5.54 -7.19
C TYR A 31 13.96 -5.36 -7.23
N ALA A 32 13.49 -4.20 -6.79
CA ALA A 32 12.11 -3.80 -6.96
C ALA A 32 11.96 -3.05 -8.29
N LEU A 33 10.91 -3.39 -9.04
CA LEU A 33 10.44 -2.67 -10.22
C LEU A 33 8.99 -2.30 -9.99
N ASP A 34 8.77 -1.09 -9.49
CA ASP A 34 7.46 -0.64 -9.05
C ASP A 34 6.97 0.46 -9.98
N THR A 35 5.71 0.37 -10.38
CA THR A 35 5.02 1.39 -11.18
C THR A 35 3.84 1.90 -10.39
N PHE A 36 3.73 3.23 -10.23
CA PHE A 36 2.62 3.89 -9.57
C PHE A 36 1.94 4.86 -10.52
N GLN A 37 0.63 4.81 -10.56
CA GLN A 37 -0.19 5.83 -11.20
C GLN A 37 -0.77 6.71 -10.09
N ILE A 38 -0.33 7.95 -10.06
CA ILE A 38 -0.65 8.90 -8.99
C ILE A 38 -1.33 10.14 -9.55
N SER A 39 -2.12 10.80 -8.73
CA SER A 39 -2.63 12.15 -9.00
C SER A 39 -2.31 13.09 -7.83
N GLY A 40 -1.99 14.33 -8.15
CA GLY A 40 -1.58 15.33 -7.17
C GLY A 40 -1.55 16.72 -7.81
N SER A 41 -2.68 17.17 -8.36
CA SER A 41 -2.79 18.44 -9.08
C SER A 41 -2.47 19.69 -8.24
N HIS A 42 -2.59 19.57 -6.91
CA HIS A 42 -2.30 20.66 -5.97
C HIS A 42 -0.79 21.00 -5.84
N LEU A 43 0.09 20.14 -6.35
CA LEU A 43 1.54 20.36 -6.31
C LEU A 43 2.09 21.06 -7.57
N ILE A 44 1.25 21.26 -8.57
CA ILE A 44 1.60 22.03 -9.77
C ILE A 44 1.05 23.43 -9.54
N GLU A 45 1.89 24.34 -9.02
CA GLU A 45 1.56 25.75 -8.97
C GLU A 45 1.32 26.28 -10.39
N GLU A 46 0.52 27.33 -10.54
CA GLU A 46 0.28 27.98 -11.84
C GLU A 46 1.63 28.37 -12.47
N GLY A 47 2.00 27.70 -13.56
CA GLY A 47 3.27 27.87 -14.25
C GLY A 47 4.37 26.86 -13.91
N GLY A 48 4.15 25.93 -12.98
CA GLY A 48 5.06 24.85 -12.67
C GLY A 48 5.14 23.79 -13.79
N SER A 49 6.32 23.17 -13.93
CA SER A 49 6.56 22.11 -14.91
C SER A 49 6.38 20.73 -14.29
N TYR A 50 5.72 19.80 -14.98
CA TYR A 50 5.69 18.38 -14.61
C TYR A 50 7.11 17.80 -14.45
N ARG A 51 8.06 18.30 -15.21
CA ARG A 51 9.47 17.87 -15.12
C ARG A 51 10.06 18.19 -13.75
N ASP A 52 9.81 19.40 -13.26
CA ASP A 52 10.33 19.85 -11.96
C ASP A 52 9.69 19.06 -10.83
N LEU A 53 8.40 18.77 -10.94
CA LEU A 53 7.70 17.91 -9.99
C LEU A 53 8.29 16.48 -9.97
N ILE A 54 8.53 15.88 -11.13
CA ILE A 54 9.14 14.55 -11.21
C ILE A 54 10.53 14.55 -10.56
N GLN A 55 11.38 15.52 -10.87
CA GLN A 55 12.71 15.63 -10.28
C GLN A 55 12.67 15.79 -8.76
N LEU A 56 11.73 16.58 -8.26
CA LEU A 56 11.52 16.74 -6.81
C LEU A 56 11.11 15.42 -6.16
N VAL A 57 10.12 14.73 -6.72
CA VAL A 57 9.65 13.43 -6.24
C VAL A 57 10.78 12.40 -6.24
N GLU A 58 11.55 12.31 -7.32
CA GLU A 58 12.70 11.39 -7.42
C GLU A 58 13.73 11.67 -6.31
N TYR A 59 14.10 12.93 -6.12
CA TYR A 59 15.07 13.32 -5.11
C TYR A 59 14.59 13.01 -3.69
N GLU A 60 13.39 13.46 -3.33
CA GLU A 60 12.86 13.34 -1.98
C GLU A 60 12.55 11.87 -1.63
N LEU A 61 12.03 11.10 -2.59
CA LEU A 61 11.74 9.68 -2.40
C LEU A 61 13.04 8.89 -2.19
N ALA A 62 14.07 9.15 -3.00
CA ALA A 62 15.37 8.53 -2.84
C ALA A 62 15.98 8.85 -1.46
N GLU A 63 15.90 10.10 -1.02
CA GLU A 63 16.37 10.53 0.29
C GLU A 63 15.60 9.85 1.43
N SER A 64 14.28 9.76 1.32
CA SER A 64 13.41 9.08 2.29
C SER A 64 13.75 7.60 2.44
N ILE A 65 14.02 6.91 1.33
CA ILE A 65 14.41 5.50 1.33
C ILE A 65 15.80 5.31 1.97
N GLN A 66 16.77 6.19 1.65
CA GLN A 66 18.13 6.10 2.17
C GLN A 66 18.20 6.37 3.67
N LYS A 67 17.49 7.36 4.16
CA LYS A 67 17.48 7.73 5.59
C LYS A 67 16.93 6.65 6.51
N SER A 68 16.15 5.71 5.99
CA SER A 68 15.57 4.59 6.75
C SER A 68 14.91 5.02 8.08
N ALA A 69 14.37 6.23 8.14
CA ALA A 69 13.67 6.73 9.32
C ALA A 69 12.48 5.84 9.71
N PRO A 70 12.07 5.79 10.98
CA PRO A 70 10.86 5.09 11.38
C PRO A 70 9.66 5.52 10.55
N LEU A 71 8.81 4.56 10.18
CA LEU A 71 7.58 4.84 9.45
C LEU A 71 6.61 5.63 10.36
N PRO A 72 6.10 6.79 9.93
CA PRO A 72 5.15 7.58 10.72
C PRO A 72 3.83 6.82 10.92
N GLU A 73 2.95 7.33 11.78
CA GLU A 73 1.59 6.82 11.85
C GLU A 73 0.80 7.27 10.61
N PRO A 74 -0.02 6.37 10.01
CA PRO A 74 -0.85 6.72 8.87
C PRO A 74 -1.95 7.71 9.28
N SER A 75 -2.18 8.69 8.42
CA SER A 75 -3.28 9.65 8.59
C SER A 75 -4.46 9.21 7.71
N ILE A 76 -5.32 8.37 8.26
CA ILE A 76 -6.46 7.85 7.52
C ILE A 76 -7.54 8.93 7.39
N GLY A 77 -7.87 9.28 6.15
CA GLY A 77 -8.89 10.25 5.81
C GLY A 77 -10.31 9.78 6.16
N ARG A 78 -11.24 10.73 6.19
CA ARG A 78 -12.66 10.42 6.38
C ARG A 78 -13.26 9.84 5.11
N LEU A 79 -14.17 8.90 5.26
CA LEU A 79 -15.00 8.42 4.16
C LEU A 79 -15.77 9.56 3.49
N SER A 80 -15.91 9.49 2.17
CA SER A 80 -16.75 10.41 1.41
C SER A 80 -18.22 10.32 1.86
N ARG A 81 -19.02 11.31 1.49
CA ARG A 81 -20.48 11.25 1.76
C ARG A 81 -21.13 10.06 1.04
N GLN A 82 -20.67 9.77 -0.17
CA GLN A 82 -21.17 8.66 -0.97
C GLN A 82 -20.83 7.32 -0.33
N SER A 83 -19.58 7.11 0.10
CA SER A 83 -19.14 5.90 0.82
C SER A 83 -19.90 5.70 2.13
N LYS A 84 -20.27 6.79 2.83
CA LYS A 84 -21.10 6.70 4.05
C LYS A 84 -22.54 6.29 3.76
N SER A 85 -23.11 6.73 2.62
CA SER A 85 -24.48 6.39 2.23
C SER A 85 -24.58 4.96 1.66
N PHE A 86 -23.51 4.47 1.06
CA PHE A 86 -23.42 3.13 0.45
C PHE A 86 -22.14 2.44 0.94
N PRO A 87 -22.10 2.01 2.22
CA PRO A 87 -20.89 1.45 2.80
C PRO A 87 -20.50 0.13 2.12
N ILE A 88 -19.23 0.06 1.71
CA ILE A 88 -18.65 -1.16 1.19
C ILE A 88 -18.13 -1.94 2.39
N GLN A 89 -18.60 -3.17 2.54
CA GLN A 89 -18.13 -4.04 3.60
C GLN A 89 -16.65 -4.35 3.41
N ALA A 90 -15.83 -4.05 4.40
CA ALA A 90 -14.42 -4.41 4.41
C ALA A 90 -14.26 -5.94 4.39
N ARG A 91 -13.38 -6.42 3.53
CA ARG A 91 -13.06 -7.85 3.41
C ARG A 91 -11.55 -8.03 3.28
N VAL A 92 -11.07 -9.02 3.97
CA VAL A 92 -9.69 -9.50 3.90
C VAL A 92 -9.73 -11.00 3.68
N SER A 93 -8.90 -11.48 2.78
CA SER A 93 -8.72 -12.93 2.55
C SER A 93 -7.24 -13.20 2.35
N LEU A 94 -6.68 -14.11 3.11
CA LEU A 94 -5.30 -14.55 3.04
C LEU A 94 -5.27 -16.06 2.75
N GLN A 95 -4.85 -16.44 1.53
CA GLN A 95 -4.86 -17.81 1.07
C GLN A 95 -3.46 -18.25 0.63
N PRO A 96 -2.96 -19.40 1.09
CA PRO A 96 -1.70 -19.94 0.61
C PRO A 96 -1.80 -20.39 -0.85
N ASP A 97 -0.71 -20.28 -1.59
CA ASP A 97 -0.56 -20.94 -2.88
C ASP A 97 -0.38 -22.47 -2.70
N GLU A 98 -0.46 -23.22 -3.79
CA GLU A 98 -0.36 -24.69 -3.77
C GLU A 98 0.92 -25.23 -3.12
N ARG A 99 2.00 -24.42 -3.12
CA ARG A 99 3.32 -24.80 -2.59
C ARG A 99 3.65 -24.15 -1.25
N ASN A 100 2.73 -23.36 -0.69
CA ASN A 100 2.96 -22.54 0.52
C ASN A 100 4.21 -21.63 0.42
N GLN A 101 4.59 -21.26 -0.79
CA GLN A 101 5.70 -20.33 -1.04
C GLN A 101 5.25 -18.89 -0.94
N TYR A 102 4.01 -18.64 -1.35
CA TYR A 102 3.37 -17.34 -1.34
C TYR A 102 1.98 -17.41 -0.71
N PHE A 103 1.50 -16.26 -0.27
CA PHE A 103 0.12 -16.07 0.17
C PHE A 103 -0.53 -14.98 -0.67
N ALA A 104 -1.67 -15.29 -1.26
CA ALA A 104 -2.51 -14.31 -1.92
C ALA A 104 -3.35 -13.58 -0.88
N LEU A 105 -3.07 -12.30 -0.69
CA LEU A 105 -3.87 -11.38 0.11
C LEU A 105 -4.81 -10.61 -0.82
N THR A 106 -6.11 -10.72 -0.60
CA THR A 106 -7.13 -9.94 -1.29
C THR A 106 -7.81 -9.01 -0.32
N LEU A 107 -7.87 -7.72 -0.67
CA LEU A 107 -8.49 -6.66 0.12
C LEU A 107 -9.63 -6.02 -0.66
N SER A 108 -10.72 -5.70 0.03
CA SER A 108 -11.81 -4.89 -0.53
C SER A 108 -12.37 -3.99 0.57
N ALA A 109 -12.48 -2.69 0.29
CA ALA A 109 -12.99 -1.70 1.23
C ALA A 109 -13.47 -0.42 0.51
N SER A 110 -14.07 0.49 1.25
CA SER A 110 -14.29 1.85 0.81
C SER A 110 -12.97 2.60 0.69
N ASP A 111 -12.75 3.32 -0.42
CA ASP A 111 -11.56 4.13 -0.63
C ASP A 111 -11.51 5.32 0.32
N ARG A 112 -10.31 5.63 0.78
CA ARG A 112 -10.00 6.81 1.58
C ARG A 112 -8.50 7.08 1.60
N SER A 113 -8.15 8.34 1.79
CA SER A 113 -6.77 8.78 1.89
C SER A 113 -6.03 8.02 2.99
N GLY A 114 -4.80 7.61 2.73
CA GLY A 114 -3.91 6.91 3.67
C GLY A 114 -4.20 5.42 3.86
N LEU A 115 -5.25 4.86 3.24
CA LEU A 115 -5.61 3.46 3.42
C LEU A 115 -4.51 2.51 2.93
N LEU A 116 -3.99 2.73 1.74
CA LEU A 116 -2.92 1.90 1.18
C LEU A 116 -1.65 1.94 2.04
N TYR A 117 -1.30 3.12 2.55
CA TYR A 117 -0.17 3.25 3.47
C TYR A 117 -0.41 2.49 4.77
N ALA A 118 -1.60 2.56 5.34
CA ALA A 118 -1.93 1.81 6.57
C ALA A 118 -1.81 0.29 6.36
N VAL A 119 -2.29 -0.22 5.22
CA VAL A 119 -2.11 -1.63 4.82
C VAL A 119 -0.62 -1.96 4.68
N ALA A 120 0.14 -1.16 3.95
CA ALA A 120 1.56 -1.38 3.73
C ALA A 120 2.36 -1.35 5.05
N LYS A 121 2.00 -0.46 5.98
CA LYS A 121 2.60 -0.38 7.32
C LYS A 121 2.29 -1.61 8.17
N ALA A 122 1.06 -2.14 8.12
CA ALA A 122 0.70 -3.38 8.79
C ALA A 122 1.54 -4.56 8.28
N LEU A 123 1.72 -4.70 6.97
CA LEU A 123 2.60 -5.73 6.39
C LEU A 123 4.04 -5.56 6.88
N ALA A 124 4.59 -4.35 6.86
CA ALA A 124 5.95 -4.05 7.33
C ALA A 124 6.13 -4.35 8.82
N LYS A 125 5.16 -4.00 9.68
CA LYS A 125 5.15 -4.29 11.12
C LYS A 125 5.27 -5.79 11.40
N HIS A 126 4.57 -6.61 10.64
CA HIS A 126 4.63 -8.06 10.73
C HIS A 126 5.81 -8.68 9.98
N ARG A 127 6.69 -7.86 9.38
CA ARG A 127 7.84 -8.30 8.57
C ARG A 127 7.45 -9.24 7.44
N VAL A 128 6.28 -8.98 6.86
CA VAL A 128 5.78 -9.71 5.70
C VAL A 128 6.24 -8.98 4.44
N SER A 129 7.03 -9.66 3.64
CA SER A 129 7.55 -9.10 2.38
C SER A 129 6.53 -9.22 1.27
N LEU A 130 6.38 -8.14 0.52
CA LEU A 130 5.56 -8.08 -0.68
C LEU A 130 6.37 -8.56 -1.89
N HIS A 131 5.87 -9.56 -2.60
CA HIS A 131 6.48 -10.06 -3.83
C HIS A 131 5.92 -9.36 -5.05
N THR A 132 4.60 -9.26 -5.15
CA THR A 132 3.90 -8.49 -6.18
C THR A 132 2.60 -7.93 -5.62
N ALA A 133 2.15 -6.81 -6.16
CA ALA A 133 0.85 -6.24 -5.83
C ALA A 133 0.20 -5.65 -7.07
N ARG A 134 -1.10 -5.71 -7.10
CA ARG A 134 -1.95 -4.95 -7.98
C ARG A 134 -2.95 -4.19 -7.13
N ILE A 135 -2.80 -2.88 -7.11
CA ILE A 135 -3.65 -1.93 -6.41
C ILE A 135 -4.62 -1.36 -7.43
N ASN A 136 -5.89 -1.33 -7.11
CA ASN A 136 -6.91 -0.84 -8.03
C ASN A 136 -8.02 -0.11 -7.28
N THR A 137 -8.16 1.18 -7.54
CA THR A 137 -9.23 2.01 -7.00
C THR A 137 -10.29 2.25 -8.07
N LEU A 138 -11.49 1.75 -7.84
CA LEU A 138 -12.65 1.85 -8.72
C LEU A 138 -13.70 2.77 -8.09
N GLY A 139 -13.60 4.06 -8.35
CA GLY A 139 -14.47 5.07 -7.73
C GLY A 139 -14.26 5.09 -6.20
N GLU A 140 -15.28 4.73 -5.45
CA GLU A 140 -15.26 4.69 -3.98
C GLU A 140 -14.82 3.33 -3.41
N ARG A 141 -14.37 2.41 -4.24
CA ARG A 141 -14.01 1.04 -3.86
C ARG A 141 -12.56 0.74 -4.17
N VAL A 142 -11.87 0.19 -3.20
CA VAL A 142 -10.54 -0.40 -3.35
C VAL A 142 -10.68 -1.91 -3.52
N GLU A 143 -9.98 -2.47 -4.49
CA GLU A 143 -9.82 -3.90 -4.72
C GLU A 143 -8.35 -4.21 -4.98
N ASP A 144 -7.65 -4.65 -3.95
CA ASP A 144 -6.22 -4.90 -4.01
C ASP A 144 -5.94 -6.40 -3.94
N ILE A 145 -5.01 -6.85 -4.77
CA ILE A 145 -4.49 -8.22 -4.75
C ILE A 145 -2.98 -8.13 -4.57
N MET A 146 -2.49 -8.77 -3.51
CA MET A 146 -1.07 -8.77 -3.16
C MET A 146 -0.58 -10.21 -3.02
N LEU A 147 0.60 -10.49 -3.52
CA LEU A 147 1.27 -11.76 -3.30
C LEU A 147 2.39 -11.56 -2.28
N LEU A 148 2.25 -12.17 -1.14
CA LEU A 148 3.14 -12.04 0.01
C LEU A 148 4.10 -13.22 0.07
N ASP A 149 5.33 -12.98 0.53
CA ASP A 149 6.29 -14.07 0.81
C ASP A 149 5.77 -14.97 1.94
N GLY A 150 5.66 -16.25 1.64
CA GLY A 150 5.10 -17.24 2.55
C GLY A 150 6.06 -17.76 3.63
N THR A 151 7.35 -17.39 3.59
CA THR A 151 8.38 -18.00 4.43
C THR A 151 8.05 -17.93 5.94
N ASN A 152 7.53 -16.81 6.40
CA ASN A 152 7.12 -16.63 7.80
C ASN A 152 5.65 -17.02 8.02
N LEU A 153 4.78 -16.75 7.06
CA LEU A 153 3.36 -16.99 7.15
C LEU A 153 3.02 -18.47 7.22
N SER A 154 3.65 -19.31 6.38
CA SER A 154 3.39 -20.76 6.33
C SER A 154 3.73 -21.49 7.63
N LYS A 155 4.69 -20.98 8.39
CA LYS A 155 5.15 -21.57 9.64
C LYS A 155 4.44 -21.03 10.89
N ASN A 156 3.61 -20.00 10.73
CA ASN A 156 3.01 -19.30 11.87
C ASN A 156 1.53 -18.97 11.63
N PRO A 157 0.60 -19.92 11.88
CA PRO A 157 -0.84 -19.68 11.74
C PRO A 157 -1.35 -18.53 12.61
N LYS A 158 -0.72 -18.30 13.78
CA LYS A 158 -1.07 -17.17 14.66
C LYS A 158 -0.78 -15.82 13.96
N LEU A 159 0.34 -15.74 13.26
CA LEU A 159 0.69 -14.55 12.49
C LEU A 159 -0.32 -14.27 11.36
N GLN A 160 -0.81 -15.34 10.68
CA GLN A 160 -1.83 -15.19 9.65
C GLN A 160 -3.10 -14.55 10.22
N ILE A 161 -3.61 -15.08 11.34
CA ILE A 161 -4.80 -14.56 12.00
C ILE A 161 -4.59 -13.12 12.50
N GLN A 162 -3.43 -12.83 13.09
CA GLN A 162 -3.11 -11.49 13.56
C GLN A 162 -3.07 -10.48 12.42
N LEU A 163 -2.45 -10.85 11.30
CA LEU A 163 -2.37 -10.00 10.12
C LEU A 163 -3.75 -9.75 9.51
N GLU A 164 -4.57 -10.79 9.32
CA GLU A 164 -5.93 -10.63 8.80
C GLU A 164 -6.78 -9.74 9.71
N THR A 165 -6.70 -9.94 11.03
CA THR A 165 -7.44 -9.13 12.01
C THR A 165 -7.02 -7.67 11.95
N GLU A 166 -5.72 -7.37 11.99
CA GLU A 166 -5.21 -6.00 11.93
C GLU A 166 -5.57 -5.33 10.59
N LEU A 167 -5.45 -6.05 9.47
CA LEU A 167 -5.85 -5.53 8.17
C LEU A 167 -7.35 -5.23 8.11
N LEU A 168 -8.20 -6.10 8.67
CA LEU A 168 -9.63 -5.87 8.71
C LEU A 168 -9.97 -4.63 9.57
N GLU A 169 -9.32 -4.45 10.71
CA GLU A 169 -9.45 -3.26 11.54
C GLU A 169 -9.04 -1.98 10.79
N VAL A 170 -7.91 -2.03 10.09
CA VAL A 170 -7.43 -0.94 9.23
C VAL A 170 -8.44 -0.60 8.14
N LEU A 171 -9.04 -1.58 7.49
CA LEU A 171 -10.02 -1.36 6.42
C LEU A 171 -11.38 -0.86 6.93
N ALA A 172 -11.75 -1.22 8.15
CA ALA A 172 -13.05 -0.88 8.75
C ALA A 172 -13.04 0.44 9.54
N ALA A 173 -11.85 0.92 9.95
CA ALA A 173 -11.69 2.16 10.72
C ALA A 173 -12.16 3.40 9.94
#